data_ed281c5f6c438d0032f2f9ffbe32dd8b
#
_entry.id   ed281c5f6c438d0032f2f9ffbe32dd8b
#
_cell.length_a   1.000
_cell.length_b   1.000
_cell.length_c   1.000
_cell.angle_alpha   90.00
_cell.angle_beta   90.00
_cell.angle_gamma   90.00
#
_symmetry.space_group_name_H-M   'P 1'
#
loop_
_entity.id
_entity.type
_entity.pdbx_description
1 polymer ?
#
loop_
_entity_poly.entity_id
_entity_poly.type
_entity_poly.pdbx_seq_one_letter_code
_entity_poly.pdbx_strand_id
1 'polypeptide(L)'
;MDSLYVIRERMQDLYSRYSIVADKAIQFVLAVMTFYMINNNVGFMKTLASPVVALALAIIATFFPPIITVILATALILVHMYSVSIAALVVTALIFLIMYIFYLRFTPKMAIVVLLTPLAFALKIPVVVPISCALLMSPISMVAVGCGTVVYYMMAYMKKAASGMQGGSVKGMMGQIGKYAKQVFQNKELWIVLVAFIICTLVVYTLRKQAIAHAWTIAVIAGAVVNIVVVAIGDVAMGVHASYGSLIFGSIGAAVIGVILELFFFSVDYSRSENLQYEDDEYYYYVKAVPKIVVSTPEK
;
A
#
# COMPACT_ATOMS: atom_id res chain seq x y z
N MET A 1 27.64 0.29 14.19
CA MET A 1 26.22 0.72 14.24
C MET A 1 26.06 2.24 14.28
N ASP A 2 27.01 2.97 14.83
CA ASP A 2 26.94 4.43 14.99
C ASP A 2 26.79 5.22 13.69
N SER A 3 27.39 4.75 12.61
CA SER A 3 27.29 5.42 11.30
C SER A 3 25.87 5.46 10.70
N LEU A 4 25.06 4.43 10.93
CA LEU A 4 23.66 4.38 10.45
C LEU A 4 22.77 5.35 11.23
N TYR A 5 22.98 5.48 12.53
CA TYR A 5 22.24 6.44 13.34
C TYR A 5 22.61 7.89 13.00
N VAL A 6 23.88 8.16 12.68
CA VAL A 6 24.33 9.48 12.20
C VAL A 6 23.68 9.83 10.85
N ILE A 7 23.60 8.87 9.90
CA ILE A 7 22.92 9.08 8.61
C ILE A 7 21.44 9.37 8.85
N ARG A 8 20.77 8.59 9.71
CA ARG A 8 19.37 8.80 10.09
C ARG A 8 19.15 10.22 10.62
N GLU A 9 19.96 10.66 11.57
CA GLU A 9 19.83 11.98 12.18
C GLU A 9 20.01 13.11 11.16
N ARG A 10 21.02 13.01 10.28
CA ARG A 10 21.19 13.97 9.18
C ARG A 10 20.01 14.00 8.23
N MET A 11 19.43 12.85 7.91
CA MET A 11 18.23 12.79 7.06
C MET A 11 17.01 13.38 7.75
N GLN A 12 16.83 13.14 9.04
CA GLN A 12 15.75 13.74 9.84
C GLN A 12 15.92 15.25 9.99
N ASP A 13 17.13 15.75 10.19
CA ASP A 13 17.43 17.18 10.22
C ASP A 13 17.18 17.84 8.86
N LEU A 14 17.63 17.23 7.78
CA LEU A 14 17.36 17.70 6.43
C LEU A 14 15.85 17.75 6.13
N TYR A 15 15.12 16.69 6.49
CA TYR A 15 13.68 16.63 6.33
C TYR A 15 12.97 17.71 7.15
N SER A 16 13.40 17.92 8.41
CA SER A 16 12.78 18.94 9.27
C SER A 16 12.96 20.36 8.73
N ARG A 17 14.10 20.65 8.10
CA ARG A 17 14.38 21.95 7.47
C ARG A 17 13.59 22.18 6.18
N TYR A 18 13.35 21.13 5.39
CA TYR A 18 12.75 21.21 4.06
C TYR A 18 11.47 20.37 3.93
N SER A 19 10.73 20.16 5.01
CA SER A 19 9.58 19.24 5.07
C SER A 19 8.55 19.49 3.96
N ILE A 20 8.18 20.76 3.73
CA ILE A 20 7.19 21.12 2.70
C ILE A 20 7.69 20.73 1.30
N VAL A 21 8.96 20.99 1.00
CA VAL A 21 9.54 20.67 -0.30
C VAL A 21 9.68 19.16 -0.47
N ALA A 22 10.16 18.48 0.59
CA ALA A 22 10.32 17.02 0.59
C ALA A 22 8.96 16.32 0.39
N ASP A 23 7.92 16.73 1.11
CA ASP A 23 6.58 16.17 0.98
C ASP A 23 6.02 16.36 -0.44
N LYS A 24 6.21 17.55 -1.03
CA LYS A 24 5.78 17.84 -2.40
C LYS A 24 6.60 17.05 -3.43
N ALA A 25 7.91 16.88 -3.22
CA ALA A 25 8.76 16.07 -4.08
C ALA A 25 8.34 14.58 -4.04
N ILE A 26 8.10 14.04 -2.85
CA ILE A 26 7.62 12.65 -2.68
C ILE A 26 6.25 12.48 -3.34
N GLN A 27 5.32 13.43 -3.13
CA GLN A 27 4.01 13.42 -3.76
C GLN A 27 4.10 13.47 -5.29
N PHE A 28 4.98 14.29 -5.84
CA PHE A 28 5.22 14.39 -7.29
C PHE A 28 5.72 13.07 -7.86
N VAL A 29 6.76 12.49 -7.26
CA VAL A 29 7.32 11.19 -7.70
C VAL A 29 6.25 10.10 -7.66
N LEU A 30 5.49 10.03 -6.57
CA LEU A 30 4.41 9.05 -6.39
C LEU A 30 3.31 9.25 -7.44
N ALA A 31 2.93 10.48 -7.75
CA ALA A 31 1.94 10.81 -8.77
C ALA A 31 2.44 10.40 -10.17
N VAL A 32 3.68 10.75 -10.53
CA VAL A 32 4.31 10.34 -11.82
C VAL A 32 4.29 8.83 -11.96
N MET A 33 4.75 8.10 -10.95
CA MET A 33 4.78 6.64 -10.97
C MET A 33 3.38 6.04 -11.11
N THR A 34 2.39 6.61 -10.40
CA THR A 34 0.99 6.15 -10.46
C THR A 34 0.40 6.36 -11.85
N PHE A 35 0.49 7.56 -12.42
CA PHE A 35 -0.08 7.85 -13.74
C PHE A 35 0.65 7.10 -14.86
N TYR A 36 1.97 6.96 -14.76
CA TYR A 36 2.75 6.15 -15.68
C TYR A 36 2.33 4.68 -15.64
N MET A 37 2.16 4.13 -14.42
CA MET A 37 1.71 2.75 -14.23
C MET A 37 0.30 2.53 -14.80
N ILE A 38 -0.63 3.46 -14.58
CA ILE A 38 -1.99 3.39 -15.14
C ILE A 38 -1.90 3.35 -16.68
N ASN A 39 -1.16 4.27 -17.27
CA ASN A 39 -1.01 4.33 -18.73
C ASN A 39 -0.35 3.08 -19.31
N ASN A 40 0.57 2.46 -18.62
CA ASN A 40 1.24 1.23 -19.05
C ASN A 40 0.36 -0.02 -18.88
N ASN A 41 -0.54 -0.03 -17.90
CA ASN A 41 -1.41 -1.18 -17.64
C ASN A 41 -2.76 -1.08 -18.37
N VAL A 42 -3.36 0.11 -18.45
CA VAL A 42 -4.71 0.34 -18.96
C VAL A 42 -4.74 1.46 -20.00
N GLY A 43 -3.63 1.75 -20.65
CA GLY A 43 -3.47 2.81 -21.64
C GLY A 43 -4.19 2.58 -22.97
N PHE A 44 -5.48 2.24 -22.94
CA PHE A 44 -6.28 1.93 -24.13
C PHE A 44 -6.55 3.15 -25.01
N MET A 45 -6.65 4.35 -24.42
CA MET A 45 -6.80 5.59 -25.16
C MET A 45 -5.42 6.19 -25.45
N LYS A 46 -4.92 6.01 -26.65
CA LYS A 46 -3.56 6.41 -27.08
C LYS A 46 -3.21 7.89 -26.80
N THR A 47 -4.19 8.77 -26.94
CA THR A 47 -4.02 10.22 -26.71
C THR A 47 -3.67 10.54 -25.26
N LEU A 48 -4.28 9.82 -24.29
CA LEU A 48 -4.03 10.01 -22.86
C LEU A 48 -2.92 9.12 -22.31
N ALA A 49 -2.56 8.05 -23.02
CA ALA A 49 -1.49 7.14 -22.62
C ALA A 49 -0.08 7.70 -22.83
N SER A 50 0.05 8.96 -23.25
CA SER A 50 1.35 9.59 -23.47
C SER A 50 2.03 9.93 -22.15
N PRO A 51 3.41 9.81 -22.05
CA PRO A 51 4.16 10.20 -20.87
C PRO A 51 3.97 11.68 -20.50
N VAL A 52 3.70 12.53 -21.50
CA VAL A 52 3.48 13.98 -21.30
C VAL A 52 2.21 14.23 -20.48
N VAL A 53 1.11 13.48 -20.77
CA VAL A 53 -0.13 13.58 -20.00
C VAL A 53 0.08 13.09 -18.56
N ALA A 54 0.80 11.99 -18.36
CA ALA A 54 1.12 11.49 -17.03
C ALA A 54 1.90 12.54 -16.22
N LEU A 55 2.87 13.20 -16.84
CA LEU A 55 3.68 14.24 -16.21
C LEU A 55 2.86 15.50 -15.91
N ALA A 56 2.01 15.95 -16.83
CA ALA A 56 1.12 17.08 -16.62
C ALA A 56 0.15 16.84 -15.46
N LEU A 57 -0.48 15.67 -15.41
CA LEU A 57 -1.36 15.28 -14.30
C LEU A 57 -0.61 15.22 -12.97
N ALA A 58 0.64 14.73 -12.96
CA ALA A 58 1.46 14.66 -11.75
C ALA A 58 1.83 16.06 -11.24
N ILE A 59 2.18 16.99 -12.13
CA ILE A 59 2.43 18.40 -11.77
C ILE A 59 1.17 18.98 -11.11
N ILE A 60 0.02 18.85 -11.74
CA ILE A 60 -1.26 19.34 -11.19
C ILE A 60 -1.52 18.71 -9.81
N ALA A 61 -1.42 17.39 -9.70
CA ALA A 61 -1.68 16.66 -8.46
C ALA A 61 -0.77 17.09 -7.29
N THR A 62 0.45 17.54 -7.57
CA THR A 62 1.42 17.96 -6.55
C THR A 62 1.01 19.22 -5.78
N PHE A 63 0.24 20.10 -6.40
CA PHE A 63 -0.23 21.31 -5.73
C PHE A 63 -1.40 21.06 -4.76
N PHE A 64 -2.09 19.94 -4.89
CA PHE A 64 -3.28 19.60 -4.13
C PHE A 64 -2.99 18.53 -3.07
N PRO A 65 -3.93 18.28 -2.11
CA PRO A 65 -3.82 17.16 -1.18
C PRO A 65 -3.76 15.79 -1.90
N PRO A 66 -3.16 14.74 -1.30
CA PRO A 66 -3.01 13.42 -1.93
C PRO A 66 -4.31 12.77 -2.41
N ILE A 67 -5.45 13.11 -1.81
CA ILE A 67 -6.76 12.61 -2.26
C ILE A 67 -7.09 13.05 -3.70
N ILE A 68 -6.62 14.23 -4.12
CA ILE A 68 -6.82 14.70 -5.50
C ILE A 68 -6.03 13.83 -6.48
N THR A 69 -4.85 13.35 -6.09
CA THR A 69 -4.10 12.38 -6.90
C THR A 69 -4.91 11.10 -7.13
N VAL A 70 -5.61 10.60 -6.09
CA VAL A 70 -6.50 9.43 -6.23
C VAL A 70 -7.67 9.73 -7.16
N ILE A 71 -8.29 10.92 -7.04
CA ILE A 71 -9.40 11.33 -7.91
C ILE A 71 -8.93 11.42 -9.37
N LEU A 72 -7.79 12.05 -9.63
CA LEU A 72 -7.22 12.14 -10.98
C LEU A 72 -6.84 10.77 -11.54
N ALA A 73 -6.26 9.88 -10.71
CA ALA A 73 -5.96 8.50 -11.09
C ALA A 73 -7.24 7.72 -11.45
N THR A 74 -8.29 7.88 -10.64
CA THR A 74 -9.61 7.29 -10.91
C THR A 74 -10.20 7.80 -12.21
N ALA A 75 -10.16 9.12 -12.44
CA ALA A 75 -10.66 9.72 -13.67
C ALA A 75 -9.90 9.20 -14.90
N LEU A 76 -8.58 9.10 -14.82
CA LEU A 76 -7.73 8.57 -15.88
C LEU A 76 -8.10 7.10 -16.19
N ILE A 77 -8.28 6.26 -15.17
CA ILE A 77 -8.71 4.86 -15.34
C ILE A 77 -10.09 4.81 -16.01
N LEU A 78 -11.05 5.63 -15.55
CA LEU A 78 -12.40 5.64 -16.10
C LEU A 78 -12.41 6.05 -17.59
N VAL A 79 -11.61 7.03 -17.99
CA VAL A 79 -11.50 7.42 -19.41
C VAL A 79 -10.91 6.31 -20.26
N HIS A 80 -9.90 5.59 -19.76
CA HIS A 80 -9.37 4.42 -20.45
C HIS A 80 -10.40 3.29 -20.55
N MET A 81 -11.21 3.06 -19.49
CA MET A 81 -12.28 2.07 -19.52
C MET A 81 -13.39 2.43 -20.54
N TYR A 82 -13.72 3.71 -20.60
CA TYR A 82 -14.67 4.20 -21.61
C TYR A 82 -14.24 3.88 -23.05
N SER A 83 -12.96 4.02 -23.35
CA SER A 83 -12.43 3.72 -24.68
C SER A 83 -12.47 2.23 -25.06
N VAL A 84 -12.64 1.33 -24.10
CA VAL A 84 -12.79 -0.12 -24.33
C VAL A 84 -14.25 -0.51 -24.42
N SER A 85 -15.05 -0.18 -23.40
CA SER A 85 -16.47 -0.56 -23.32
C SER A 85 -17.18 0.28 -22.25
N ILE A 86 -18.42 0.71 -22.59
CA ILE A 86 -19.31 1.37 -21.61
C ILE A 86 -19.61 0.44 -20.42
N ALA A 87 -19.71 -0.87 -20.66
CA ALA A 87 -19.90 -1.85 -19.58
C ALA A 87 -18.74 -1.85 -18.57
N ALA A 88 -17.50 -1.80 -19.07
CA ALA A 88 -16.32 -1.70 -18.23
C ALA A 88 -16.28 -0.40 -17.44
N LEU A 89 -16.63 0.72 -18.08
CA LEU A 89 -16.76 2.02 -17.43
C LEU A 89 -17.75 1.96 -16.25
N VAL A 90 -18.96 1.45 -16.48
CA VAL A 90 -20.03 1.42 -15.46
C VAL A 90 -19.60 0.58 -14.24
N VAL A 91 -19.07 -0.61 -14.44
CA VAL A 91 -18.63 -1.47 -13.31
C VAL A 91 -17.48 -0.82 -12.55
N THR A 92 -16.49 -0.28 -13.27
CA THR A 92 -15.34 0.38 -12.65
C THR A 92 -15.77 1.63 -11.88
N ALA A 93 -16.66 2.45 -12.45
CA ALA A 93 -17.19 3.62 -11.78
C ALA A 93 -17.97 3.26 -10.51
N LEU A 94 -18.76 2.17 -10.53
CA LEU A 94 -19.49 1.68 -9.36
C LEU A 94 -18.54 1.22 -8.25
N ILE A 95 -17.49 0.49 -8.58
CA ILE A 95 -16.47 0.06 -7.62
C ILE A 95 -15.81 1.28 -6.97
N PHE A 96 -15.36 2.26 -7.75
CA PHE A 96 -14.76 3.47 -7.23
C PHE A 96 -15.74 4.30 -6.39
N LEU A 97 -16.99 4.40 -6.81
CA LEU A 97 -18.03 5.11 -6.06
C LEU A 97 -18.24 4.50 -4.67
N ILE A 98 -18.30 3.16 -4.59
CA ILE A 98 -18.37 2.45 -3.31
C ILE A 98 -17.12 2.76 -2.45
N MET A 99 -15.92 2.71 -3.03
CA MET A 99 -14.68 3.03 -2.33
C MET A 99 -14.66 4.47 -1.80
N TYR A 100 -15.15 5.45 -2.58
CA TYR A 100 -15.21 6.85 -2.15
C TYR A 100 -16.22 7.07 -1.05
N ILE A 101 -17.44 6.55 -1.17
CA ILE A 101 -18.51 6.75 -0.20
C ILE A 101 -18.18 6.08 1.13
N PHE A 102 -17.75 4.82 1.11
CA PHE A 102 -17.61 4.02 2.32
C PHE A 102 -16.25 4.14 3.00
N TYR A 103 -15.22 4.60 2.27
CA TYR A 103 -13.89 4.63 2.84
C TYR A 103 -13.17 5.97 2.73
N LEU A 104 -12.90 6.47 1.52
CA LEU A 104 -12.05 7.65 1.34
C LEU A 104 -12.68 8.94 1.89
N ARG A 105 -13.99 9.02 1.95
CA ARG A 105 -14.71 10.14 2.57
C ARG A 105 -14.37 10.29 4.06
N PHE A 106 -14.21 9.18 4.77
CA PHE A 106 -13.93 9.17 6.22
C PHE A 106 -12.43 9.17 6.54
N THR A 107 -11.60 8.70 5.61
CA THR A 107 -10.16 8.53 5.80
C THR A 107 -9.33 9.12 4.66
N PRO A 108 -9.43 10.43 4.37
CA PRO A 108 -8.72 11.04 3.24
C PRO A 108 -7.20 10.93 3.34
N LYS A 109 -6.66 10.85 4.56
CA LYS A 109 -5.21 10.65 4.81
C LYS A 109 -4.70 9.30 4.34
N MET A 110 -5.58 8.30 4.22
CA MET A 110 -5.24 6.95 3.72
C MET A 110 -5.22 6.87 2.19
N ALA A 111 -5.54 7.95 1.49
CA ALA A 111 -5.49 8.00 0.03
C ALA A 111 -4.11 7.59 -0.54
N ILE A 112 -3.04 7.95 0.16
CA ILE A 112 -1.67 7.59 -0.23
C ILE A 112 -1.45 6.07 -0.23
N VAL A 113 -2.07 5.33 0.70
CA VAL A 113 -1.97 3.87 0.79
C VAL A 113 -2.68 3.20 -0.39
N VAL A 114 -3.83 3.76 -0.81
CA VAL A 114 -4.56 3.28 -1.98
C VAL A 114 -3.74 3.40 -3.26
N LEU A 115 -2.92 4.46 -3.38
CA LEU A 115 -2.01 4.66 -4.52
C LEU A 115 -0.76 3.76 -4.42
N LEU A 116 -0.19 3.62 -3.22
CA LEU A 116 1.02 2.82 -3.00
C LEU A 116 0.78 1.33 -3.27
N THR A 117 -0.41 0.82 -2.97
CA THR A 117 -0.69 -0.63 -3.12
C THR A 117 -0.54 -1.11 -4.56
N PRO A 118 -1.23 -0.55 -5.59
CA PRO A 118 -1.03 -0.96 -6.97
C PRO A 118 0.41 -0.76 -7.45
N LEU A 119 1.09 0.29 -6.95
CA LEU A 119 2.48 0.56 -7.28
C LEU A 119 3.41 -0.53 -6.75
N ALA A 120 3.22 -0.97 -5.51
CA ALA A 120 3.98 -2.06 -4.91
C ALA A 120 3.79 -3.40 -5.66
N PHE A 121 2.58 -3.65 -6.17
CA PHE A 121 2.33 -4.78 -7.07
C PHE A 121 3.13 -4.66 -8.38
N ALA A 122 3.17 -3.48 -8.98
CA ALA A 122 3.95 -3.24 -10.19
C ALA A 122 5.47 -3.45 -9.96
N LEU A 123 5.96 -3.13 -8.77
CA LEU A 123 7.33 -3.36 -8.33
C LEU A 123 7.61 -4.80 -7.85
N LYS A 124 6.60 -5.68 -7.86
CA LYS A 124 6.66 -7.07 -7.39
C LYS A 124 6.98 -7.24 -5.88
N ILE A 125 6.72 -6.23 -5.09
CA ILE A 125 6.90 -6.22 -3.63
C ILE A 125 5.61 -5.80 -2.87
N PRO A 126 4.44 -6.34 -3.20
CA PRO A 126 3.17 -5.85 -2.66
C PRO A 126 3.04 -5.96 -1.15
N VAL A 127 3.72 -6.92 -0.53
CA VAL A 127 3.72 -7.17 0.93
C VAL A 127 4.32 -6.02 1.74
N VAL A 128 5.13 -5.16 1.10
CA VAL A 128 5.69 -3.95 1.74
C VAL A 128 4.57 -3.06 2.29
N VAL A 129 3.46 -2.92 1.56
CA VAL A 129 2.40 -1.98 1.95
C VAL A 129 1.68 -2.41 3.23
N PRO A 130 1.14 -3.64 3.37
CA PRO A 130 0.51 -4.05 4.62
C PRO A 130 1.47 -4.03 5.81
N ILE A 131 2.75 -4.43 5.64
CA ILE A 131 3.75 -4.38 6.72
C ILE A 131 4.02 -2.93 7.12
N SER A 132 4.35 -2.04 6.16
CA SER A 132 4.65 -0.62 6.45
C SER A 132 3.47 0.10 7.09
N CYS A 133 2.27 -0.12 6.58
CA CYS A 133 1.05 0.47 7.15
C CYS A 133 0.77 -0.05 8.56
N ALA A 134 0.98 -1.33 8.80
CA ALA A 134 0.81 -1.92 10.12
C ALA A 134 1.86 -1.39 11.11
N LEU A 135 3.08 -1.09 10.67
CA LEU A 135 4.12 -0.49 11.51
C LEU A 135 3.89 0.99 11.83
N LEU A 136 3.39 1.78 10.88
CA LEU A 136 3.35 3.24 11.00
C LEU A 136 1.96 3.79 11.30
N MET A 137 0.91 3.07 10.90
CA MET A 137 -0.48 3.55 10.92
C MET A 137 -1.36 2.72 11.85
N SER A 138 -2.66 3.02 11.85
CA SER A 138 -3.70 2.26 12.53
C SER A 138 -4.15 1.05 11.72
N PRO A 139 -4.81 0.04 12.33
CA PRO A 139 -5.33 -1.15 11.62
C PRO A 139 -6.34 -0.82 10.51
N ILE A 140 -6.97 0.34 10.57
CA ILE A 140 -7.90 0.84 9.54
C ILE A 140 -7.24 0.93 8.14
N SER A 141 -5.89 1.03 8.09
CA SER A 141 -5.13 1.02 6.85
C SER A 141 -5.31 -0.28 6.03
N MET A 142 -5.69 -1.40 6.67
CA MET A 142 -5.97 -2.65 5.95
C MET A 142 -7.07 -2.49 4.90
N VAL A 143 -8.04 -1.59 5.13
CA VAL A 143 -9.12 -1.30 4.17
C VAL A 143 -8.54 -0.56 2.96
N ALA A 144 -7.63 0.42 3.18
CA ALA A 144 -6.94 1.11 2.08
C ALA A 144 -6.10 0.17 1.23
N VAL A 145 -5.36 -0.74 1.87
CA VAL A 145 -4.58 -1.79 1.20
C VAL A 145 -5.51 -2.69 0.39
N GLY A 146 -6.64 -3.09 0.96
CA GLY A 146 -7.67 -3.87 0.26
C GLY A 146 -8.23 -3.15 -0.98
N CYS A 147 -8.59 -1.87 -0.83
CA CYS A 147 -9.05 -1.03 -1.94
C CYS A 147 -8.00 -0.96 -3.06
N GLY A 148 -6.75 -0.69 -2.72
CA GLY A 148 -5.66 -0.65 -3.72
C GLY A 148 -5.40 -2.00 -4.39
N THR A 149 -5.57 -3.11 -3.66
CA THR A 149 -5.49 -4.47 -4.20
C THR A 149 -6.59 -4.72 -5.22
N VAL A 150 -7.85 -4.35 -4.91
CA VAL A 150 -8.98 -4.46 -5.84
C VAL A 150 -8.72 -3.65 -7.12
N VAL A 151 -8.21 -2.42 -7.00
CA VAL A 151 -7.86 -1.57 -8.15
C VAL A 151 -6.79 -2.24 -9.02
N TYR A 152 -5.75 -2.81 -8.42
CA TYR A 152 -4.70 -3.50 -9.16
C TYR A 152 -5.25 -4.69 -9.97
N TYR A 153 -5.99 -5.60 -9.32
CA TYR A 153 -6.55 -6.78 -9.99
C TYR A 153 -7.59 -6.41 -11.04
N MET A 154 -8.36 -5.35 -10.82
CA MET A 154 -9.30 -4.81 -11.80
C MET A 154 -8.56 -4.33 -13.06
N MET A 155 -7.48 -3.56 -12.91
CA MET A 155 -6.66 -3.10 -14.03
C MET A 155 -5.98 -4.27 -14.75
N ALA A 156 -5.40 -5.21 -13.99
CA ALA A 156 -4.73 -6.39 -14.55
C ALA A 156 -5.70 -7.27 -15.35
N TYR A 157 -6.94 -7.42 -14.86
CA TYR A 157 -7.99 -8.12 -15.60
C TYR A 157 -8.36 -7.39 -16.89
N MET A 158 -8.57 -6.08 -16.84
CA MET A 158 -8.91 -5.30 -18.04
C MET A 158 -7.83 -5.37 -19.10
N LYS A 159 -6.56 -5.37 -18.71
CA LYS A 159 -5.44 -5.55 -19.66
C LYS A 159 -5.54 -6.86 -20.44
N LYS A 160 -6.02 -7.93 -19.81
CA LYS A 160 -6.21 -9.25 -20.44
C LYS A 160 -7.50 -9.32 -21.29
N ALA A 161 -8.55 -8.64 -20.87
CA ALA A 161 -9.90 -8.78 -21.44
C ALA A 161 -10.23 -7.75 -22.53
N ALA A 162 -9.45 -6.67 -22.64
CA ALA A 162 -9.76 -5.53 -23.51
C ALA A 162 -9.95 -5.91 -24.99
N SER A 163 -9.13 -6.83 -25.50
CA SER A 163 -9.23 -7.29 -26.91
C SER A 163 -10.55 -8.00 -27.22
N GLY A 164 -11.15 -8.66 -26.23
CA GLY A 164 -12.44 -9.35 -26.39
C GLY A 164 -13.68 -8.48 -26.13
N MET A 165 -13.49 -7.27 -25.60
CA MET A 165 -14.59 -6.37 -25.23
C MET A 165 -14.83 -5.23 -26.22
N GLN A 166 -13.91 -5.00 -27.16
CA GLN A 166 -14.02 -3.96 -28.16
C GLN A 166 -15.14 -4.32 -29.19
N GLY A 167 -16.09 -3.41 -29.39
CA GLY A 167 -17.10 -3.53 -30.43
C GLY A 167 -18.44 -4.16 -30.02
N GLY A 168 -18.72 -4.34 -28.72
CA GLY A 168 -20.01 -4.87 -28.27
C GLY A 168 -21.19 -3.91 -28.52
N SER A 169 -22.28 -4.42 -29.13
CA SER A 169 -23.50 -3.64 -29.32
C SER A 169 -24.22 -3.37 -28.00
N VAL A 170 -24.96 -2.26 -27.93
CA VAL A 170 -25.74 -1.83 -26.73
C VAL A 170 -26.69 -2.92 -26.22
N LYS A 171 -27.22 -3.78 -27.12
CA LYS A 171 -28.10 -4.92 -26.77
C LYS A 171 -27.43 -6.00 -25.91
N GLY A 172 -26.08 -6.10 -25.93
CA GLY A 172 -25.30 -7.04 -25.09
C GLY A 172 -24.71 -6.43 -23.81
N MET A 173 -24.92 -5.14 -23.55
CA MET A 173 -24.25 -4.39 -22.49
C MET A 173 -24.51 -4.96 -21.09
N MET A 174 -25.75 -5.34 -20.78
CA MET A 174 -26.10 -5.93 -19.48
C MET A 174 -25.37 -7.27 -19.24
N GLY A 175 -25.25 -8.09 -20.27
CA GLY A 175 -24.48 -9.34 -20.22
C GLY A 175 -22.97 -9.09 -20.04
N GLN A 176 -22.42 -8.05 -20.68
CA GLN A 176 -21.02 -7.67 -20.53
C GLN A 176 -20.72 -7.11 -19.13
N ILE A 177 -21.62 -6.28 -18.57
CA ILE A 177 -21.53 -5.77 -17.19
C ILE A 177 -21.46 -6.93 -16.21
N GLY A 178 -22.42 -7.86 -16.27
CA GLY A 178 -22.48 -9.03 -15.40
C GLY A 178 -21.25 -9.92 -15.55
N LYS A 179 -20.78 -10.13 -16.79
CA LYS A 179 -19.61 -10.95 -17.09
C LYS A 179 -18.32 -10.32 -16.53
N TYR A 180 -18.13 -9.02 -16.70
CA TYR A 180 -16.97 -8.29 -16.18
C TYR A 180 -16.97 -8.25 -14.65
N ALA A 181 -18.08 -7.86 -14.02
CA ALA A 181 -18.21 -7.85 -12.58
C ALA A 181 -17.93 -9.24 -11.98
N LYS A 182 -18.58 -10.27 -12.55
CA LYS A 182 -18.38 -11.67 -12.11
C LYS A 182 -16.90 -12.09 -12.21
N GLN A 183 -16.20 -11.73 -13.26
CA GLN A 183 -14.81 -12.12 -13.44
C GLN A 183 -13.84 -11.40 -12.51
N VAL A 184 -14.08 -10.11 -12.18
CA VAL A 184 -13.30 -9.38 -11.20
C VAL A 184 -13.47 -9.99 -9.80
N PHE A 185 -14.70 -10.23 -9.37
CA PHE A 185 -15.00 -10.75 -8.04
C PHE A 185 -14.84 -12.26 -7.86
N GLN A 186 -14.86 -13.04 -8.95
CA GLN A 186 -14.55 -14.47 -8.92
C GLN A 186 -13.05 -14.78 -9.06
N ASN A 187 -12.20 -13.77 -9.17
CA ASN A 187 -10.76 -13.97 -9.17
C ASN A 187 -10.30 -14.49 -7.80
N LYS A 188 -9.99 -15.78 -7.74
CA LYS A 188 -9.55 -16.45 -6.51
C LYS A 188 -8.27 -15.85 -5.95
N GLU A 189 -7.33 -15.47 -6.83
CA GLU A 189 -6.05 -14.86 -6.46
C GLU A 189 -6.25 -13.54 -5.71
N LEU A 190 -7.20 -12.69 -6.16
CA LEU A 190 -7.57 -11.44 -5.50
C LEU A 190 -7.97 -11.71 -4.04
N TRP A 191 -8.85 -12.69 -3.80
CA TRP A 191 -9.35 -13.00 -2.46
C TRP A 191 -8.27 -13.58 -1.55
N ILE A 192 -7.42 -14.46 -2.08
CA ILE A 192 -6.26 -15.02 -1.32
C ILE A 192 -5.36 -13.89 -0.85
N VAL A 193 -4.95 -13.00 -1.76
CA VAL A 193 -4.06 -11.88 -1.44
C VAL A 193 -4.72 -10.89 -0.48
N LEU A 194 -6.02 -10.62 -0.64
CA LEU A 194 -6.78 -9.73 0.23
C LEU A 194 -6.80 -10.26 1.67
N VAL A 195 -7.12 -11.53 1.85
CA VAL A 195 -7.12 -12.19 3.16
C VAL A 195 -5.70 -12.21 3.75
N ALA A 196 -4.68 -12.54 2.94
CA ALA A 196 -3.29 -12.53 3.38
C ALA A 196 -2.85 -11.15 3.88
N PHE A 197 -3.22 -10.07 3.19
CA PHE A 197 -2.89 -8.70 3.59
C PHE A 197 -3.61 -8.25 4.85
N ILE A 198 -4.88 -8.63 5.03
CA ILE A 198 -5.63 -8.36 6.26
C ILE A 198 -4.96 -9.05 7.44
N ILE A 199 -4.70 -10.36 7.33
CA ILE A 199 -4.07 -11.13 8.42
C ILE A 199 -2.66 -10.60 8.70
N CYS A 200 -1.86 -10.35 7.67
CA CYS A 200 -0.53 -9.76 7.79
C CYS A 200 -0.57 -8.43 8.57
N THR A 201 -1.47 -7.51 8.17
CA THR A 201 -1.62 -6.20 8.84
C THR A 201 -1.98 -6.36 10.32
N LEU A 202 -2.92 -7.26 10.64
CA LEU A 202 -3.34 -7.49 12.03
C LEU A 202 -2.20 -8.11 12.87
N VAL A 203 -1.50 -9.10 12.34
CA VAL A 203 -0.37 -9.75 13.04
C VAL A 203 0.76 -8.76 13.30
N VAL A 204 1.19 -8.01 12.28
CA VAL A 204 2.24 -6.99 12.45
C VAL A 204 1.83 -5.92 13.43
N TYR A 205 0.59 -5.42 13.33
CA TYR A 205 0.08 -4.39 14.24
C TYR A 205 0.00 -4.86 15.69
N THR A 206 -0.45 -6.08 15.94
CA THR A 206 -0.54 -6.64 17.30
C THR A 206 0.85 -6.89 17.89
N LEU A 207 1.77 -7.48 17.12
CA LEU A 207 3.12 -7.79 17.58
C LEU A 207 3.94 -6.54 17.86
N ARG A 208 3.87 -5.51 17.02
CA ARG A 208 4.64 -4.26 17.25
C ARG A 208 4.27 -3.55 18.55
N LYS A 209 3.08 -3.82 19.10
CA LYS A 209 2.58 -3.22 20.34
C LYS A 209 2.95 -4.02 21.60
N GLN A 210 3.52 -5.21 21.43
CA GLN A 210 3.91 -6.03 22.57
C GLN A 210 5.12 -5.44 23.28
N ALA A 211 5.16 -5.57 24.61
CA ALA A 211 6.25 -5.11 25.45
C ALA A 211 7.48 -6.06 25.44
N ILE A 212 7.83 -6.57 24.27
CA ILE A 212 8.98 -7.47 24.06
C ILE A 212 10.13 -6.71 23.40
N ALA A 213 11.36 -7.16 23.69
CA ALA A 213 12.53 -6.61 23.02
C ALA A 213 12.46 -6.92 21.51
N HIS A 214 12.83 -5.95 20.67
CA HIS A 214 12.79 -6.06 19.19
C HIS A 214 11.39 -6.35 18.62
N ALA A 215 10.32 -5.85 19.28
CA ALA A 215 8.93 -6.08 18.86
C ALA A 215 8.68 -5.73 17.39
N TRP A 216 9.31 -4.68 16.86
CA TRP A 216 9.15 -4.26 15.49
C TRP A 216 9.83 -5.22 14.50
N THR A 217 11.07 -5.62 14.76
CA THR A 217 11.79 -6.61 13.95
C THR A 217 11.02 -7.94 13.91
N ILE A 218 10.56 -8.42 15.08
CA ILE A 218 9.77 -9.65 15.18
C ILE A 218 8.46 -9.51 14.41
N ALA A 219 7.78 -8.37 14.51
CA ALA A 219 6.54 -8.11 13.79
C ALA A 219 6.73 -8.12 12.26
N VAL A 220 7.82 -7.54 11.75
CA VAL A 220 8.17 -7.52 10.33
C VAL A 220 8.41 -8.95 9.81
N ILE A 221 9.23 -9.73 10.52
CA ILE A 221 9.54 -11.11 10.12
C ILE A 221 8.28 -11.97 10.17
N ALA A 222 7.51 -11.88 11.26
CA ALA A 222 6.25 -12.61 11.40
C ALA A 222 5.25 -12.25 10.30
N GLY A 223 5.13 -10.95 9.96
CA GLY A 223 4.26 -10.50 8.87
C GLY A 223 4.65 -11.07 7.51
N ALA A 224 5.95 -11.08 7.20
CA ALA A 224 6.47 -11.67 5.96
C ALA A 224 6.20 -13.19 5.89
N VAL A 225 6.45 -13.92 6.97
CA VAL A 225 6.19 -15.37 7.06
C VAL A 225 4.69 -15.67 6.96
N VAL A 226 3.86 -14.96 7.73
CA VAL A 226 2.40 -15.15 7.72
C VAL A 226 1.83 -14.89 6.33
N ASN A 227 2.29 -13.86 5.62
CA ASN A 227 1.85 -13.61 4.25
C ASN A 227 2.16 -14.80 3.33
N ILE A 228 3.38 -15.36 3.39
CA ILE A 228 3.75 -16.53 2.58
C ILE A 228 2.86 -17.73 2.92
N VAL A 229 2.67 -18.00 4.20
CA VAL A 229 1.87 -19.14 4.67
C VAL A 229 0.40 -19.01 4.25
N VAL A 230 -0.21 -17.84 4.44
CA VAL A 230 -1.63 -17.62 4.09
C VAL A 230 -1.83 -17.74 2.58
N VAL A 231 -0.93 -17.16 1.77
CA VAL A 231 -1.03 -17.30 0.31
C VAL A 231 -0.84 -18.77 -0.10
N ALA A 232 0.13 -19.49 0.46
CA ALA A 232 0.35 -20.90 0.15
C ALA A 232 -0.86 -21.78 0.51
N ILE A 233 -1.46 -21.57 1.68
CA ILE A 233 -2.69 -22.28 2.08
C ILE A 233 -3.85 -21.93 1.13
N GLY A 234 -4.00 -20.67 0.78
CA GLY A 234 -5.04 -20.20 -0.14
C GLY A 234 -4.90 -20.81 -1.54
N ASP A 235 -3.67 -20.90 -2.04
CA ASP A 235 -3.38 -21.51 -3.34
C ASP A 235 -3.76 -23.00 -3.38
N VAL A 236 -3.38 -23.75 -2.36
CA VAL A 236 -3.75 -25.18 -2.24
C VAL A 236 -5.27 -25.33 -2.11
N ALA A 237 -5.92 -24.53 -1.27
CA ALA A 237 -7.34 -24.62 -1.00
C ALA A 237 -8.21 -24.24 -2.21
N MET A 238 -7.77 -23.26 -3.01
CA MET A 238 -8.54 -22.75 -4.15
C MET A 238 -8.05 -23.29 -5.52
N GLY A 239 -6.98 -24.08 -5.54
CA GLY A 239 -6.39 -24.61 -6.77
C GLY A 239 -5.83 -23.52 -7.68
N VAL A 240 -5.19 -22.49 -7.10
CA VAL A 240 -4.49 -21.43 -7.81
C VAL A 240 -3.00 -21.78 -7.83
N HIS A 241 -2.28 -21.35 -8.83
CA HIS A 241 -0.82 -21.56 -8.91
C HIS A 241 -0.12 -20.20 -8.83
N ALA A 242 0.19 -19.76 -7.62
CA ALA A 242 0.99 -18.56 -7.43
C ALA A 242 2.47 -18.82 -7.78
N SER A 243 3.14 -17.76 -8.22
CA SER A 243 4.59 -17.79 -8.41
C SER A 243 5.28 -17.66 -7.05
N TYR A 244 5.57 -18.78 -6.38
CA TYR A 244 6.23 -18.79 -5.07
C TYR A 244 7.56 -18.06 -5.06
N GLY A 245 8.32 -18.07 -6.17
CA GLY A 245 9.55 -17.30 -6.29
C GLY A 245 9.32 -15.80 -6.10
N SER A 246 8.34 -15.21 -6.80
CA SER A 246 8.01 -13.78 -6.65
C SER A 246 7.42 -13.46 -5.28
N LEU A 247 6.67 -14.39 -4.67
CA LEU A 247 6.12 -14.25 -3.33
C LEU A 247 7.23 -14.16 -2.27
N ILE A 248 8.21 -15.08 -2.33
CA ILE A 248 9.35 -15.11 -1.40
C ILE A 248 10.22 -13.87 -1.57
N PHE A 249 10.61 -13.53 -2.80
CA PHE A 249 11.40 -12.32 -3.07
C PHE A 249 10.68 -11.05 -2.62
N GLY A 250 9.37 -10.94 -2.89
CA GLY A 250 8.54 -9.83 -2.43
C GLY A 250 8.48 -9.73 -0.91
N SER A 251 8.38 -10.86 -0.20
CA SER A 251 8.35 -10.90 1.26
C SER A 251 9.71 -10.56 1.88
N ILE A 252 10.82 -11.00 1.28
CA ILE A 252 12.16 -10.60 1.71
C ILE A 252 12.35 -9.10 1.50
N GLY A 253 11.99 -8.56 0.33
CA GLY A 253 12.03 -7.13 0.08
C GLY A 253 11.20 -6.32 1.08
N ALA A 254 10.01 -6.82 1.44
CA ALA A 254 9.16 -6.22 2.45
C ALA A 254 9.80 -6.25 3.84
N ALA A 255 10.46 -7.34 4.20
CA ALA A 255 11.18 -7.45 5.47
C ALA A 255 12.34 -6.45 5.56
N VAL A 256 13.13 -6.32 4.50
CA VAL A 256 14.22 -5.33 4.43
C VAL A 256 13.69 -3.90 4.59
N ILE A 257 12.63 -3.54 3.87
CA ILE A 257 12.01 -2.21 3.98
C ILE A 257 11.43 -2.01 5.37
N GLY A 258 10.81 -3.04 5.97
CA GLY A 258 10.28 -3.00 7.34
C GLY A 258 11.36 -2.70 8.39
N VAL A 259 12.54 -3.32 8.27
CA VAL A 259 13.70 -3.06 9.15
C VAL A 259 14.25 -1.64 8.93
N ILE A 260 14.26 -1.16 7.69
CA ILE A 260 14.63 0.23 7.41
C ILE A 260 13.65 1.21 8.09
N LEU A 261 12.34 0.93 8.01
CA LEU A 261 11.33 1.74 8.71
C LEU A 261 11.51 1.72 10.23
N GLU A 262 11.85 0.55 10.80
CA GLU A 262 12.20 0.45 12.23
C GLU A 262 13.35 1.37 12.59
N LEU A 263 14.44 1.37 11.80
CA LEU A 263 15.59 2.25 12.01
C LEU A 263 15.19 3.73 12.02
N PHE A 264 14.29 4.16 11.14
CA PHE A 264 13.91 5.57 11.03
C PHE A 264 12.86 6.01 12.06
N PHE A 265 11.89 5.14 12.38
CA PHE A 265 10.72 5.51 13.19
C PHE A 265 10.76 4.96 14.61
N PHE A 266 11.51 3.89 14.87
CA PHE A 266 11.54 3.23 16.18
C PHE A 266 12.97 2.81 16.57
N SER A 267 13.86 3.78 16.77
CA SER A 267 15.21 3.50 17.27
C SER A 267 15.27 3.62 18.79
N VAL A 268 15.47 2.49 19.44
CA VAL A 268 15.57 2.38 20.90
C VAL A 268 16.79 1.54 21.27
N ASP A 269 17.37 1.83 22.44
CA ASP A 269 18.50 1.10 22.99
C ASP A 269 18.02 0.09 24.03
N TYR A 270 17.86 -1.15 23.60
CA TYR A 270 17.43 -2.23 24.49
C TYR A 270 18.49 -2.62 25.54
N SER A 271 19.76 -2.27 25.34
CA SER A 271 20.84 -2.57 26.30
C SER A 271 20.73 -1.74 27.57
N ARG A 272 20.09 -0.58 27.49
CA ARG A 272 19.85 0.36 28.60
C ARG A 272 18.41 0.33 29.10
N SER A 273 17.71 -0.78 28.89
CA SER A 273 16.33 -0.90 29.35
C SER A 273 16.29 -1.00 30.89
N GLU A 274 15.37 -0.24 31.48
CA GLU A 274 15.09 -0.25 32.91
C GLU A 274 13.70 -0.82 33.18
N ASN A 275 13.59 -1.60 34.29
CA ASN A 275 12.30 -2.07 34.76
C ASN A 275 11.87 -1.18 35.93
N LEU A 276 10.80 -0.46 35.75
CA LEU A 276 10.24 0.45 36.75
C LEU A 276 8.95 -0.16 37.30
N GLN A 277 8.77 -0.03 38.61
CA GLN A 277 7.55 -0.44 39.27
C GLN A 277 6.91 0.78 39.93
N TYR A 278 5.64 0.99 39.71
CA TYR A 278 4.82 2.00 40.35
C TYR A 278 3.62 1.32 40.97
N GLU A 279 3.10 1.93 42.00
CA GLU A 279 1.93 1.49 42.74
C GLU A 279 0.99 2.68 42.92
N ASP A 280 -0.30 2.46 42.75
CA ASP A 280 -1.37 3.34 43.17
C ASP A 280 -2.37 2.55 44.05
N ASP A 281 -3.47 3.17 44.48
CA ASP A 281 -4.45 2.56 45.37
C ASP A 281 -5.19 1.38 44.76
N GLU A 282 -5.16 1.22 43.42
CA GLU A 282 -5.87 0.19 42.69
C GLU A 282 -4.99 -0.80 41.95
N TYR A 283 -3.76 -0.39 41.47
CA TYR A 283 -2.92 -1.19 40.58
C TYR A 283 -1.43 -1.14 40.91
N TYR A 284 -0.77 -2.26 40.63
CA TYR A 284 0.69 -2.34 40.47
C TYR A 284 1.06 -2.25 39.01
N TYR A 285 1.90 -1.26 38.64
CA TYR A 285 2.36 -1.05 37.28
C TYR A 285 3.78 -1.57 37.09
N TYR A 286 3.98 -2.51 36.18
CA TYR A 286 5.28 -2.97 35.75
C TYR A 286 5.61 -2.38 34.40
N VAL A 287 6.53 -1.42 34.36
CA VAL A 287 6.88 -0.67 33.16
C VAL A 287 8.31 -0.99 32.75
N LYS A 288 8.49 -1.48 31.52
CA LYS A 288 9.81 -1.58 30.90
C LYS A 288 10.09 -0.29 30.13
N ALA A 289 10.97 0.56 30.68
CA ALA A 289 11.44 1.77 30.01
C ALA A 289 12.63 1.43 29.11
N VAL A 290 12.52 1.77 27.82
CA VAL A 290 13.61 1.58 26.85
C VAL A 290 13.96 2.95 26.28
N PRO A 291 15.19 3.45 26.51
CA PRO A 291 15.56 4.77 26.06
C PRO A 291 15.64 4.86 24.53
N LYS A 292 15.25 6.01 23.98
CA LYS A 292 15.44 6.32 22.56
C LYS A 292 16.92 6.59 22.31
N ILE A 293 17.45 6.12 21.18
CA ILE A 293 18.81 6.44 20.76
C ILE A 293 18.84 7.90 20.33
N VAL A 294 19.56 8.72 21.11
CA VAL A 294 19.88 10.11 20.80
C VAL A 294 21.38 10.15 20.49
N VAL A 295 21.74 10.60 19.30
CA VAL A 295 23.15 10.81 18.94
C VAL A 295 23.53 12.19 19.43
N SER A 296 24.41 12.27 20.42
CA SER A 296 24.97 13.56 20.84
C SER A 296 25.90 14.05 19.74
N THR A 297 25.48 15.06 18.99
CA THR A 297 26.40 15.82 18.15
C THR A 297 27.44 16.48 19.07
N PRO A 298 28.76 16.25 18.86
CA PRO A 298 29.76 17.02 19.60
C PRO A 298 29.54 18.49 19.28
N GLU A 299 29.28 19.29 20.30
CA GLU A 299 29.26 20.76 20.17
C GLU A 299 30.54 21.21 19.47
N LYS A 300 30.41 21.93 18.39
CA LYS A 300 31.50 22.59 17.68
C LYS A 300 31.84 23.90 18.35
#